data_f1db672c8cc544fb7dd4763283b9c784
#
_entry.id   f1db672c8cc544fb7dd4763283b9c784
#
_cell.length_a   1.000
_cell.length_b   1.000
_cell.length_c   1.000
_cell.angle_alpha   90.00
_cell.angle_beta   90.00
_cell.angle_gamma   90.00
#
_symmetry.space_group_name_H-M   'P 1'
#
loop_
_entity.id
_entity.type
_entity.pdbx_description
1 polymer ?
#
loop_
_entity_poly.entity_id
_entity_poly.type
_entity_poly.pdbx_seq_one_letter_code
_entity_poly.pdbx_strand_id
1 'polypeptide(L)'
;MSAVLTLLAQRSLYAHIERVAAALEDDGLEAARTAVSHTVGRDTAALDEAGVARAAIESLAENFSDAVVAPSFWMLIAGLPGAAIYKAINTADSMIGHRTERHEDFGWAAARLDDLVNLPASRLAALLLIGAAYFTQGASPACAFDTAKRDASRHRSPNAGCPEAAMAGALGISIAGPRTYEGVVVDDSWMGNGRRAVTAADIHAALSLYRRADIILIAIVALVAMLIALA
;
A
#
# COMPACT_ATOMS: atom_id res chain seq x y z
N MET A 1 8.76 -2.86 -24.19
CA MET A 1 7.94 -3.69 -23.26
C MET A 1 8.65 -4.00 -21.96
N SER A 2 9.93 -4.35 -21.93
CA SER A 2 10.70 -4.64 -20.69
C SER A 2 10.70 -3.51 -19.65
N ALA A 3 10.93 -2.25 -20.03
CA ALA A 3 11.04 -1.13 -19.08
C ALA A 3 9.75 -0.87 -18.28
N VAL A 4 8.57 -1.02 -18.90
CA VAL A 4 7.27 -0.85 -18.20
C VAL A 4 7.08 -1.92 -17.14
N LEU A 5 7.43 -3.17 -17.44
CA LEU A 5 7.32 -4.29 -16.49
C LEU A 5 8.23 -4.12 -15.25
N THR A 6 9.34 -3.40 -15.40
CA THR A 6 10.27 -3.13 -14.31
C THR A 6 9.77 -1.98 -13.40
N LEU A 7 8.94 -1.07 -13.94
CA LEU A 7 8.43 0.08 -13.20
C LEU A 7 7.17 -0.24 -12.38
N LEU A 8 6.45 -1.32 -12.73
CA LEU A 8 5.20 -1.72 -12.09
C LEU A 8 5.38 -3.03 -11.30
N ALA A 9 5.12 -2.99 -10.01
CA ALA A 9 5.35 -4.12 -9.11
C ALA A 9 4.12 -5.01 -8.87
N GLN A 10 3.08 -4.94 -9.72
CA GLN A 10 1.77 -5.61 -9.54
C GLN A 10 1.88 -7.07 -9.12
N ARG A 11 2.55 -7.88 -9.95
CA ARG A 11 2.69 -9.33 -9.70
C ARG A 11 3.58 -9.64 -8.50
N SER A 12 4.65 -8.87 -8.34
CA SER A 12 5.61 -9.05 -7.25
C SER A 12 4.95 -8.74 -5.91
N LEU A 13 4.21 -7.64 -5.81
CA LEU A 13 3.47 -7.26 -4.62
C LEU A 13 2.47 -8.34 -4.21
N TYR A 14 1.62 -8.78 -5.15
CA TYR A 14 0.68 -9.87 -4.91
C TYR A 14 1.37 -11.11 -4.36
N ALA A 15 2.42 -11.59 -5.04
CA ALA A 15 3.12 -12.81 -4.68
C ALA A 15 3.85 -12.73 -3.32
N HIS A 16 4.30 -11.53 -2.91
CA HIS A 16 4.91 -11.35 -1.59
C HIS A 16 3.86 -11.45 -0.47
N ILE A 17 2.73 -10.80 -0.64
CA ILE A 17 1.66 -10.81 0.37
C ILE A 17 0.97 -12.18 0.43
N GLU A 18 0.79 -12.87 -0.71
CA GLU A 18 0.26 -14.24 -0.76
C GLU A 18 1.16 -15.23 0.01
N ARG A 19 2.49 -15.07 -0.09
CA ARG A 19 3.43 -15.89 0.69
C ARG A 19 3.29 -15.69 2.20
N VAL A 20 2.94 -14.48 2.66
CA VAL A 20 2.68 -14.25 4.09
C VAL A 20 1.43 -15.00 4.54
N ALA A 21 0.36 -14.97 3.73
CA ALA A 21 -0.86 -15.72 4.03
C ALA A 21 -0.58 -17.23 4.08
N ALA A 22 0.09 -17.77 3.07
CA ALA A 22 0.44 -19.19 3.01
C ALA A 22 1.34 -19.61 4.20
N ALA A 23 2.31 -18.78 4.57
CA ALA A 23 3.17 -19.07 5.72
C ALA A 23 2.38 -19.10 7.04
N LEU A 24 1.38 -18.21 7.23
CA LEU A 24 0.50 -18.25 8.40
C LEU A 24 -0.38 -19.51 8.44
N GLU A 25 -0.80 -20.01 7.29
CA GLU A 25 -1.69 -21.17 7.19
C GLU A 25 -0.94 -22.51 7.32
N ASP A 26 0.23 -22.62 6.67
CA ASP A 26 0.90 -23.90 6.47
C ASP A 26 2.19 -24.06 7.29
N ASP A 27 2.97 -22.97 7.52
CA ASP A 27 4.33 -23.04 8.04
C ASP A 27 4.47 -22.46 9.46
N GLY A 28 3.43 -21.76 9.96
CA GLY A 28 3.37 -21.18 11.30
C GLY A 28 3.99 -19.78 11.43
N LEU A 29 3.90 -19.24 12.65
CA LEU A 29 4.18 -17.83 12.94
C LEU A 29 5.60 -17.39 12.59
N GLU A 30 6.62 -18.20 12.86
CA GLU A 30 8.02 -17.80 12.58
C GLU A 30 8.31 -17.67 11.08
N ALA A 31 7.76 -18.56 10.26
CA ALA A 31 7.86 -18.48 8.82
C ALA A 31 7.11 -17.24 8.30
N ALA A 32 5.95 -16.94 8.85
CA ALA A 32 5.16 -15.78 8.50
C ALA A 32 5.84 -14.45 8.90
N ARG A 33 6.50 -14.39 10.07
CA ARG A 33 7.35 -13.26 10.49
C ARG A 33 8.48 -13.01 9.50
N THR A 34 9.14 -14.08 9.07
CA THR A 34 10.20 -14.02 8.06
C THR A 34 9.64 -13.53 6.72
N ALA A 35 8.49 -14.06 6.29
CA ALA A 35 7.88 -13.66 5.02
C ALA A 35 7.49 -12.18 5.02
N VAL A 36 6.88 -11.67 6.10
CA VAL A 36 6.45 -10.26 6.18
C VAL A 36 7.62 -9.30 6.35
N SER A 37 8.75 -9.71 6.97
CA SER A 37 9.93 -8.84 7.13
C SER A 37 10.54 -8.37 5.80
N HIS A 38 10.28 -9.08 4.71
CA HIS A 38 10.69 -8.65 3.36
C HIS A 38 9.82 -7.54 2.77
N THR A 39 8.69 -7.20 3.42
CA THR A 39 7.72 -6.22 2.92
C THR A 39 7.54 -5.02 3.82
N VAL A 40 8.05 -5.06 5.05
CA VAL A 40 7.92 -3.98 6.05
C VAL A 40 9.27 -3.59 6.62
N GLY A 41 9.44 -2.30 6.94
CA GLY A 41 10.69 -1.76 7.54
C GLY A 41 10.73 -1.80 9.06
N ARG A 42 9.78 -2.47 9.73
CA ARG A 42 9.70 -2.57 11.20
C ARG A 42 10.17 -3.92 11.71
N ASP A 43 10.43 -4.00 13.03
CA ASP A 43 10.73 -5.26 13.70
C ASP A 43 9.50 -6.19 13.65
N THR A 44 9.70 -7.39 13.13
CA THR A 44 8.64 -8.41 12.99
C THR A 44 8.74 -9.51 14.03
N ALA A 45 9.84 -9.60 14.78
CA ALA A 45 10.09 -10.70 15.71
C ALA A 45 9.08 -10.77 16.87
N ALA A 46 8.52 -9.63 17.28
CA ALA A 46 7.55 -9.55 18.36
C ALA A 46 6.09 -9.62 17.91
N LEU A 47 5.81 -9.71 16.59
CA LEU A 47 4.44 -9.73 16.08
C LEU A 47 3.76 -11.07 16.37
N ASP A 48 2.52 -11.02 16.85
CA ASP A 48 1.61 -12.17 16.85
C ASP A 48 1.04 -12.40 15.43
N GLU A 49 0.28 -13.48 15.24
CA GLU A 49 -0.33 -13.80 13.93
C GLU A 49 -1.18 -12.65 13.39
N ALA A 50 -1.98 -12.01 14.26
CA ALA A 50 -2.79 -10.86 13.88
C ALA A 50 -1.93 -9.65 13.52
N GLY A 51 -0.81 -9.45 14.20
CA GLY A 51 0.19 -8.42 13.89
C GLY A 51 0.84 -8.62 12.54
N VAL A 52 1.22 -9.85 12.21
CA VAL A 52 1.76 -10.23 10.90
C VAL A 52 0.73 -9.98 9.80
N ALA A 53 -0.52 -10.42 10.01
CA ALA A 53 -1.58 -10.23 9.03
C ALA A 53 -1.89 -8.74 8.80
N ARG A 54 -1.96 -7.92 9.86
CA ARG A 54 -2.12 -6.47 9.75
C ARG A 54 -0.97 -5.84 8.96
N ALA A 55 0.28 -6.21 9.29
CA ALA A 55 1.46 -5.70 8.62
C ALA A 55 1.46 -6.00 7.11
N ALA A 56 1.04 -7.20 6.73
CA ALA A 56 0.93 -7.60 5.33
C ALA A 56 -0.13 -6.77 4.58
N ILE A 57 -1.30 -6.53 5.20
CA ILE A 57 -2.38 -5.75 4.59
C ILE A 57 -2.00 -4.26 4.48
N GLU A 58 -1.33 -3.69 5.47
CA GLU A 58 -0.78 -2.34 5.41
C GLU A 58 0.19 -2.20 4.24
N SER A 59 1.19 -3.09 4.19
CA SER A 59 2.18 -3.10 3.10
C SER A 59 1.53 -3.26 1.73
N LEU A 60 0.47 -4.08 1.61
CA LEU A 60 -0.29 -4.21 0.37
C LEU A 60 -0.95 -2.89 -0.04
N ALA A 61 -1.61 -2.21 0.90
CA ALA A 61 -2.32 -0.96 0.62
C ALA A 61 -1.37 0.18 0.25
N GLU A 62 -0.30 0.36 1.01
CA GLU A 62 0.75 1.36 0.75
C GLU A 62 1.43 1.11 -0.60
N ASN A 63 1.93 -0.11 -0.83
CA ASN A 63 2.61 -0.44 -2.09
C ASN A 63 1.67 -0.50 -3.30
N PHE A 64 0.37 -0.72 -3.13
CA PHE A 64 -0.60 -0.52 -4.21
C PHE A 64 -0.58 0.94 -4.67
N SER A 65 -0.55 1.90 -3.75
CA SER A 65 -0.37 3.31 -4.08
C SER A 65 0.97 3.56 -4.76
N ASP A 66 2.08 3.18 -4.14
CA ASP A 66 3.41 3.70 -4.46
C ASP A 66 4.13 2.90 -5.56
N ALA A 67 3.83 1.61 -5.67
CA ALA A 67 4.48 0.73 -6.65
C ALA A 67 3.59 0.34 -7.84
N VAL A 68 2.30 0.71 -7.82
CA VAL A 68 1.35 0.37 -8.89
C VAL A 68 0.64 1.61 -9.41
N VAL A 69 -0.11 2.31 -8.55
CA VAL A 69 -0.95 3.45 -8.97
C VAL A 69 -0.10 4.65 -9.37
N ALA A 70 0.86 5.04 -8.54
CA ALA A 70 1.66 6.24 -8.78
C ALA A 70 2.52 6.17 -10.06
N PRO A 71 3.30 5.09 -10.31
CA PRO A 71 4.02 5.00 -11.57
C PRO A 71 3.08 4.94 -12.79
N SER A 72 1.89 4.32 -12.66
CA SER A 72 0.87 4.31 -13.73
C SER A 72 0.31 5.71 -13.99
N PHE A 73 0.00 6.46 -12.94
CA PHE A 73 -0.48 7.84 -12.99
C PHE A 73 0.53 8.76 -13.70
N TRP A 74 1.80 8.73 -13.27
CA TRP A 74 2.85 9.56 -13.87
C TRP A 74 3.20 9.12 -15.30
N MET A 75 3.04 7.84 -15.62
CA MET A 75 3.17 7.33 -16.98
C MET A 75 2.08 7.87 -17.90
N LEU A 76 0.84 7.98 -17.42
CA LEU A 76 -0.26 8.57 -18.19
C LEU A 76 -0.06 10.06 -18.47
N ILE A 77 0.52 10.82 -17.52
CA ILE A 77 0.70 12.28 -17.64
C ILE A 77 1.93 12.63 -18.47
N ALA A 78 3.06 11.97 -18.24
CA ALA A 78 4.36 12.35 -18.79
C ALA A 78 5.11 11.20 -19.48
N GLY A 79 4.42 10.11 -19.83
CA GLY A 79 5.00 8.96 -20.50
C GLY A 79 6.02 8.21 -19.63
N LEU A 80 6.89 7.44 -20.29
CA LEU A 80 7.97 6.70 -19.62
C LEU A 80 8.90 7.61 -18.78
N PRO A 81 9.29 8.82 -19.23
CA PRO A 81 10.08 9.73 -18.41
C PRO A 81 9.40 10.08 -17.08
N GLY A 82 8.08 10.34 -17.08
CA GLY A 82 7.33 10.62 -15.85
C GLY A 82 7.36 9.48 -14.86
N ALA A 83 7.11 8.25 -15.31
CA ALA A 83 7.20 7.07 -14.47
C ALA A 83 8.64 6.82 -13.95
N ALA A 84 9.65 7.06 -14.78
CA ALA A 84 11.05 6.89 -14.37
C ALA A 84 11.48 7.92 -13.32
N ILE A 85 11.10 9.18 -13.49
CA ILE A 85 11.36 10.25 -12.51
C ILE A 85 10.65 9.95 -11.21
N TYR A 86 9.35 9.58 -11.26
CA TYR A 86 8.62 9.16 -10.07
C TYR A 86 9.35 8.03 -9.35
N LYS A 87 9.75 6.97 -10.07
CA LYS A 87 10.44 5.83 -9.46
C LYS A 87 11.78 6.20 -8.86
N ALA A 88 12.51 7.13 -9.46
CA ALA A 88 13.77 7.63 -8.90
C ALA A 88 13.54 8.38 -7.58
N ILE A 89 12.49 9.23 -7.50
CA ILE A 89 12.10 9.96 -6.29
C ILE A 89 11.71 8.97 -5.18
N ASN A 90 10.81 8.04 -5.47
CA ASN A 90 10.34 7.04 -4.52
C ASN A 90 11.48 6.12 -4.02
N THR A 91 12.42 5.77 -4.90
CA THR A 91 13.61 5.01 -4.51
C THR A 91 14.56 5.84 -3.63
N ALA A 92 14.75 7.12 -3.95
CA ALA A 92 15.57 8.02 -3.14
C ALA A 92 14.98 8.16 -1.72
N ASP A 93 13.67 8.35 -1.58
CA ASP A 93 13.02 8.37 -0.27
C ASP A 93 13.26 7.06 0.50
N SER A 94 13.02 5.93 -0.11
CA SER A 94 13.23 4.61 0.51
C SER A 94 14.67 4.36 0.97
N MET A 95 15.67 4.93 0.27
CA MET A 95 17.09 4.73 0.57
C MET A 95 17.66 5.75 1.55
N ILE A 96 17.23 7.00 1.50
CA ILE A 96 17.83 8.12 2.24
C ILE A 96 16.82 9.00 2.98
N GLY A 97 15.51 8.80 2.81
CA GLY A 97 14.44 9.59 3.45
C GLY A 97 14.34 9.35 4.96
N HIS A 98 14.90 8.26 5.47
CA HIS A 98 14.97 8.01 6.90
C HIS A 98 15.98 8.97 7.55
N ARG A 99 15.53 9.68 8.60
CA ARG A 99 16.37 10.62 9.36
C ARG A 99 17.49 9.85 10.07
N THR A 100 18.68 9.91 9.50
CA THR A 100 19.94 9.52 10.15
C THR A 100 20.82 10.74 10.22
N GLU A 101 21.71 10.84 11.20
CA GLU A 101 22.67 11.96 11.33
C GLU A 101 23.44 12.26 10.03
N ARG A 102 23.59 11.26 9.17
CA ARG A 102 24.29 11.36 7.88
C ARG A 102 23.45 11.98 6.76
N HIS A 103 22.10 11.93 6.84
CA HIS A 103 21.19 12.27 5.74
C HIS A 103 20.10 13.27 6.15
N GLU A 104 20.29 14.05 7.24
CA GLU A 104 19.25 14.88 7.83
C GLU A 104 18.67 15.90 6.82
N ASP A 105 19.52 16.58 6.06
CA ASP A 105 19.07 17.59 5.09
C ASP A 105 18.65 16.96 3.73
N PHE A 106 19.45 16.04 3.22
CA PHE A 106 19.19 15.40 1.92
C PHE A 106 17.99 14.45 1.99
N GLY A 107 17.88 13.68 3.08
CA GLY A 107 16.76 12.80 3.33
C GLY A 107 15.44 13.55 3.47
N TRP A 108 15.46 14.71 4.13
CA TRP A 108 14.28 15.58 4.24
C TRP A 108 13.73 15.99 2.86
N ALA A 109 14.60 16.43 1.95
CA ALA A 109 14.20 16.86 0.62
C ALA A 109 13.60 15.69 -0.20
N ALA A 110 14.21 14.49 -0.12
CA ALA A 110 13.70 13.28 -0.79
C ALA A 110 12.31 12.91 -0.26
N ALA A 111 12.13 12.87 1.07
CA ALA A 111 10.85 12.55 1.71
C ALA A 111 9.75 13.56 1.34
N ARG A 112 10.06 14.87 1.32
CA ARG A 112 9.08 15.90 0.94
C ARG A 112 8.69 15.83 -0.53
N LEU A 113 9.64 15.53 -1.40
CA LEU A 113 9.35 15.37 -2.82
C LEU A 113 8.52 14.11 -3.09
N ASP A 114 8.84 13.01 -2.42
CA ASP A 114 8.04 11.78 -2.47
C ASP A 114 6.61 12.03 -1.94
N ASP A 115 6.48 12.68 -0.80
CA ASP A 115 5.18 13.09 -0.27
C ASP A 115 4.35 13.86 -1.32
N LEU A 116 4.96 14.82 -2.01
CA LEU A 116 4.27 15.67 -2.99
C LEU A 116 3.83 14.88 -4.23
N VAL A 117 4.72 14.06 -4.80
CA VAL A 117 4.40 13.31 -6.03
C VAL A 117 3.43 12.15 -5.79
N ASN A 118 3.33 11.66 -4.54
CA ASN A 118 2.38 10.63 -4.15
C ASN A 118 0.99 11.16 -3.77
N LEU A 119 0.82 12.48 -3.50
CA LEU A 119 -0.48 13.04 -3.13
C LEU A 119 -1.64 12.65 -4.07
N PRO A 120 -1.55 12.84 -5.40
CA PRO A 120 -2.66 12.47 -6.29
C PRO A 120 -2.84 10.96 -6.39
N ALA A 121 -1.74 10.20 -6.40
CA ALA A 121 -1.77 8.76 -6.58
C ALA A 121 -2.40 8.03 -5.39
N SER A 122 -2.11 8.46 -4.16
CA SER A 122 -2.67 7.84 -2.95
C SER A 122 -4.19 8.06 -2.85
N ARG A 123 -4.69 9.22 -3.26
CA ARG A 123 -6.15 9.47 -3.33
C ARG A 123 -6.80 8.62 -4.41
N LEU A 124 -6.15 8.50 -5.56
CA LEU A 124 -6.61 7.62 -6.64
C LEU A 124 -6.59 6.16 -6.19
N ALA A 125 -5.56 5.71 -5.48
CA ALA A 125 -5.49 4.36 -4.94
C ALA A 125 -6.66 4.07 -3.97
N ALA A 126 -6.97 5.01 -3.06
CA ALA A 126 -8.12 4.89 -2.17
C ALA A 126 -9.44 4.81 -2.95
N LEU A 127 -9.64 5.65 -3.98
CA LEU A 127 -10.83 5.61 -4.83
C LEU A 127 -10.96 4.30 -5.60
N LEU A 128 -9.84 3.75 -6.09
CA LEU A 128 -9.81 2.45 -6.76
C LEU A 128 -10.21 1.31 -5.81
N LEU A 129 -9.71 1.32 -4.56
CA LEU A 129 -10.08 0.36 -3.53
C LEU A 129 -11.56 0.48 -3.14
N ILE A 130 -12.08 1.71 -2.98
CA ILE A 130 -13.52 1.96 -2.72
C ILE A 130 -14.36 1.44 -3.88
N GLY A 131 -13.96 1.73 -5.13
CA GLY A 131 -14.64 1.22 -6.33
C GLY A 131 -14.60 -0.30 -6.41
N ALA A 132 -13.46 -0.91 -6.11
CA ALA A 132 -13.29 -2.36 -6.11
C ALA A 132 -14.15 -3.07 -5.05
N ALA A 133 -14.43 -2.40 -3.93
CA ALA A 133 -15.28 -2.95 -2.87
C ALA A 133 -16.71 -3.24 -3.33
N TYR A 134 -17.24 -2.53 -4.34
CA TYR A 134 -18.54 -2.87 -4.95
C TYR A 134 -18.58 -4.26 -5.59
N PHE A 135 -17.43 -4.74 -6.04
CA PHE A 135 -17.28 -6.01 -6.75
C PHE A 135 -16.64 -7.10 -5.87
N THR A 136 -16.34 -6.79 -4.61
CA THR A 136 -15.67 -7.71 -3.68
C THR A 136 -16.67 -8.25 -2.66
N GLN A 137 -16.87 -9.55 -2.64
CA GLN A 137 -17.79 -10.17 -1.69
C GLN A 137 -17.31 -9.93 -0.25
N GLY A 138 -18.22 -9.52 0.61
CA GLY A 138 -17.93 -9.22 2.02
C GLY A 138 -17.28 -7.85 2.27
N ALA A 139 -16.94 -7.09 1.22
CA ALA A 139 -16.41 -5.73 1.36
C ALA A 139 -17.52 -4.67 1.34
N SER A 140 -17.29 -3.54 2.02
CA SER A 140 -18.22 -2.43 2.09
C SER A 140 -17.62 -1.15 1.50
N PRO A 141 -18.09 -0.67 0.33
CA PRO A 141 -17.60 0.57 -0.26
C PRO A 141 -17.95 1.80 0.60
N ALA A 142 -19.08 1.80 1.29
CA ALA A 142 -19.46 2.89 2.18
C ALA A 142 -18.52 2.98 3.39
N CYS A 143 -18.25 1.84 4.05
CA CYS A 143 -17.29 1.81 5.16
C CYS A 143 -15.87 2.17 4.69
N ALA A 144 -15.46 1.77 3.49
CA ALA A 144 -14.17 2.16 2.90
C ALA A 144 -14.05 3.67 2.75
N PHE A 145 -15.08 4.31 2.20
CA PHE A 145 -15.11 5.77 2.02
C PHE A 145 -15.12 6.52 3.36
N ASP A 146 -16.00 6.12 4.28
CA ASP A 146 -16.14 6.77 5.59
C ASP A 146 -14.86 6.64 6.42
N THR A 147 -14.21 5.46 6.36
CA THR A 147 -12.95 5.22 7.07
C THR A 147 -11.82 6.04 6.45
N ALA A 148 -11.69 6.07 5.12
CA ALA A 148 -10.69 6.90 4.46
C ALA A 148 -10.85 8.38 4.83
N LYS A 149 -12.07 8.90 4.80
CA LYS A 149 -12.37 10.29 5.18
C LYS A 149 -12.06 10.61 6.65
N ARG A 150 -12.30 9.68 7.55
CA ARG A 150 -12.12 9.85 9.00
C ARG A 150 -10.68 9.68 9.46
N ASP A 151 -9.99 8.66 8.94
CA ASP A 151 -8.74 8.18 9.53
C ASP A 151 -7.48 8.52 8.70
N ALA A 152 -7.60 8.77 7.39
CA ALA A 152 -6.42 8.99 6.54
C ALA A 152 -5.47 10.10 7.05
N SER A 153 -6.03 11.18 7.61
CA SER A 153 -5.25 12.29 8.14
C SER A 153 -4.57 12.01 9.50
N ARG A 154 -4.88 10.88 10.14
CA ARG A 154 -4.26 10.45 11.40
C ARG A 154 -2.95 9.70 11.16
N HIS A 155 -2.70 9.28 9.93
CA HIS A 155 -1.46 8.63 9.57
C HIS A 155 -0.32 9.65 9.47
N ARG A 156 0.91 9.22 9.86
CA ARG A 156 2.10 10.10 9.81
C ARG A 156 2.47 10.50 8.38
N SER A 157 2.33 9.56 7.42
CA SER A 157 2.49 9.86 6.00
C SER A 157 1.19 10.47 5.48
N PRO A 158 1.24 11.60 4.74
CA PRO A 158 0.08 12.21 4.11
C PRO A 158 -0.49 11.36 2.97
N ASN A 159 0.20 10.29 2.59
CA ASN A 159 -0.10 9.42 1.46
C ASN A 159 -0.61 8.04 1.89
N ALA A 160 0.16 7.29 2.67
CA ALA A 160 -0.16 5.91 3.05
C ALA A 160 -1.52 5.77 3.76
N GLY A 161 -1.89 6.75 4.58
CA GLY A 161 -3.15 6.73 5.30
C GLY A 161 -4.41 6.62 4.43
N CYS A 162 -4.39 7.13 3.18
CA CYS A 162 -5.56 7.07 2.30
C CYS A 162 -5.89 5.63 1.85
N PRO A 163 -4.97 4.89 1.20
CA PRO A 163 -5.24 3.52 0.77
C PRO A 163 -5.36 2.56 1.96
N GLU A 164 -4.59 2.73 3.04
CA GLU A 164 -4.70 1.89 4.23
C GLU A 164 -6.07 2.01 4.89
N ALA A 165 -6.55 3.24 5.13
CA ALA A 165 -7.86 3.46 5.72
C ALA A 165 -8.99 2.96 4.82
N ALA A 166 -8.89 3.13 3.49
CA ALA A 166 -9.86 2.60 2.54
C ALA A 166 -9.92 1.08 2.59
N MET A 167 -8.76 0.40 2.60
CA MET A 167 -8.68 -1.06 2.68
C MET A 167 -9.22 -1.58 4.02
N ALA A 168 -8.83 -0.98 5.14
CA ALA A 168 -9.33 -1.34 6.47
C ALA A 168 -10.84 -1.21 6.57
N GLY A 169 -11.40 -0.09 6.09
CA GLY A 169 -12.83 0.14 6.07
C GLY A 169 -13.58 -0.84 5.16
N ALA A 170 -13.05 -1.12 3.96
CA ALA A 170 -13.64 -2.07 3.03
C ALA A 170 -13.80 -3.46 3.65
N LEU A 171 -12.80 -3.92 4.40
CA LEU A 171 -12.72 -5.25 4.98
C LEU A 171 -13.30 -5.35 6.40
N GLY A 172 -13.73 -4.24 7.01
CA GLY A 172 -14.25 -4.22 8.38
C GLY A 172 -13.20 -4.61 9.43
N ILE A 173 -11.94 -4.25 9.21
CA ILE A 173 -10.82 -4.53 10.10
C ILE A 173 -10.18 -3.22 10.62
N SER A 174 -9.31 -3.35 11.63
CA SER A 174 -8.42 -2.28 12.06
C SER A 174 -6.98 -2.70 11.81
N ILE A 175 -6.22 -1.84 11.14
CA ILE A 175 -4.79 -2.01 10.84
C ILE A 175 -3.99 -0.85 11.43
N ALA A 176 -2.69 -0.82 11.22
CA ALA A 176 -1.78 0.11 11.89
C ALA A 176 -1.78 -0.07 13.43
N GLY A 177 -1.87 1.00 14.20
CA GLY A 177 -1.76 0.98 15.65
C GLY A 177 -0.32 0.99 16.14
N PRO A 178 -0.09 0.83 17.46
CA PRO A 178 1.25 0.89 18.04
C PRO A 178 2.22 -0.09 17.39
N ARG A 179 3.45 0.37 17.11
CA ARG A 179 4.51 -0.38 16.41
C ARG A 179 5.82 -0.28 17.16
N THR A 180 6.66 -1.28 17.01
CA THR A 180 8.01 -1.26 17.59
C THR A 180 9.05 -1.10 16.49
N TYR A 181 9.94 -0.11 16.65
CA TYR A 181 11.11 0.12 15.82
C TYR A 181 12.35 0.11 16.72
N GLU A 182 13.31 -0.75 16.45
CA GLU A 182 14.55 -0.86 17.25
C GLU A 182 14.32 -0.90 18.77
N GLY A 183 13.26 -1.59 19.20
CA GLY A 183 12.88 -1.71 20.61
C GLY A 183 12.09 -0.51 21.18
N VAL A 184 11.85 0.54 20.42
CA VAL A 184 11.06 1.72 20.83
C VAL A 184 9.62 1.58 20.31
N VAL A 185 8.65 1.66 21.22
CA VAL A 185 7.23 1.65 20.87
C VAL A 185 6.83 3.03 20.37
N VAL A 186 6.34 3.10 19.13
CA VAL A 186 5.73 4.28 18.53
C VAL A 186 4.22 4.11 18.56
N ASP A 187 3.52 5.05 19.20
CA ASP A 187 2.06 5.04 19.34
C ASP A 187 1.42 5.62 18.07
N ASP A 188 1.26 4.77 17.05
CA ASP A 188 0.57 5.13 15.82
C ASP A 188 -0.94 4.93 15.95
N SER A 189 -1.70 5.76 15.25
CA SER A 189 -3.17 5.70 15.24
C SER A 189 -3.68 4.45 14.51
N TRP A 190 -4.74 3.84 15.03
CA TRP A 190 -5.45 2.77 14.33
C TRP A 190 -6.17 3.32 13.09
N MET A 191 -6.05 2.61 11.96
CA MET A 191 -6.82 2.82 10.75
C MET A 191 -7.96 1.82 10.71
N GLY A 192 -9.20 2.32 10.63
CA GLY A 192 -10.40 1.51 10.78
C GLY A 192 -10.85 1.33 12.23
N ASN A 193 -12.11 0.97 12.39
CA ASN A 193 -12.75 0.71 13.67
C ASN A 193 -13.34 -0.71 13.75
N GLY A 194 -12.89 -1.58 12.88
CA GLY A 194 -13.34 -2.97 12.80
C GLY A 194 -12.54 -3.89 13.71
N ARG A 195 -12.53 -5.16 13.36
CA ARG A 195 -11.88 -6.24 14.09
C ARG A 195 -10.35 -6.10 14.06
N ARG A 196 -9.68 -6.25 15.20
CA ARG A 196 -8.22 -6.22 15.33
C ARG A 196 -7.57 -7.61 15.21
N ALA A 197 -8.32 -8.66 15.49
CA ALA A 197 -7.90 -10.05 15.32
C ALA A 197 -7.95 -10.40 13.82
N VAL A 198 -6.99 -9.90 13.07
CA VAL A 198 -6.83 -10.11 11.62
C VAL A 198 -6.14 -11.43 11.37
N THR A 199 -6.55 -12.16 10.34
CA THR A 199 -6.14 -13.53 10.03
C THR A 199 -5.61 -13.66 8.60
N ALA A 200 -5.08 -14.81 8.22
CA ALA A 200 -4.71 -15.13 6.84
C ALA A 200 -5.89 -14.99 5.86
N ALA A 201 -7.11 -15.34 6.29
CA ALA A 201 -8.31 -15.14 5.47
C ALA A 201 -8.56 -13.66 5.12
N ASP A 202 -8.21 -12.73 6.00
CA ASP A 202 -8.29 -11.29 5.74
C ASP A 202 -7.21 -10.84 4.74
N ILE A 203 -6.03 -11.47 4.75
CA ILE A 203 -5.01 -11.23 3.73
C ILE A 203 -5.54 -11.65 2.35
N HIS A 204 -6.18 -12.80 2.24
CA HIS A 204 -6.79 -13.25 0.98
C HIS A 204 -7.92 -12.32 0.53
N ALA A 205 -8.74 -11.81 1.45
CA ALA A 205 -9.76 -10.80 1.14
C ALA A 205 -9.13 -9.49 0.64
N ALA A 206 -8.04 -9.04 1.26
CA ALA A 206 -7.28 -7.86 0.82
C ALA A 206 -6.66 -8.06 -0.57
N LEU A 207 -6.07 -9.22 -0.85
CA LEU A 207 -5.55 -9.59 -2.17
C LEU A 207 -6.66 -9.62 -3.23
N SER A 208 -7.84 -10.11 -2.88
CA SER A 208 -9.01 -10.10 -3.77
C SER A 208 -9.47 -8.67 -4.09
N LEU A 209 -9.52 -7.79 -3.08
CA LEU A 209 -9.83 -6.37 -3.25
C LEU A 209 -8.78 -5.66 -4.11
N TYR A 210 -7.49 -5.87 -3.81
CA TYR A 210 -6.36 -5.37 -4.58
C TYR A 210 -6.46 -5.76 -6.07
N ARG A 211 -6.68 -7.04 -6.39
CA ARG A 211 -6.80 -7.50 -7.79
C ARG A 211 -7.91 -6.81 -8.55
N ARG A 212 -9.05 -6.56 -7.90
CA ARG A 212 -10.16 -5.83 -8.53
C ARG A 212 -9.84 -4.37 -8.73
N ALA A 213 -9.18 -3.73 -7.77
CA ALA A 213 -8.71 -2.34 -7.89
C ALA A 213 -7.69 -2.21 -9.03
N ASP A 214 -6.78 -3.16 -9.17
CA ASP A 214 -5.80 -3.23 -10.25
C ASP A 214 -6.45 -3.42 -11.63
N ILE A 215 -7.45 -4.29 -11.74
CA ILE A 215 -8.24 -4.46 -12.97
C ILE A 215 -8.94 -3.15 -13.36
N ILE A 216 -9.52 -2.43 -12.39
CA ILE A 216 -10.15 -1.13 -12.65
C ILE A 216 -9.09 -0.12 -13.15
N LEU A 217 -7.92 -0.07 -12.52
CA LEU A 217 -6.81 0.79 -12.97
C LEU A 217 -6.40 0.48 -14.40
N ILE A 218 -6.19 -0.80 -14.72
CA ILE A 218 -5.82 -1.24 -16.07
C ILE A 218 -6.89 -0.84 -17.09
N ALA A 219 -8.17 -1.02 -16.76
CA ALA A 219 -9.28 -0.62 -17.64
C ALA A 219 -9.30 0.90 -17.88
N ILE A 220 -9.06 1.72 -16.85
CA ILE A 220 -8.97 3.18 -16.99
C ILE A 220 -7.78 3.56 -17.88
N VAL A 221 -6.60 2.98 -17.66
CA VAL A 221 -5.41 3.25 -18.47
C VAL A 221 -5.63 2.86 -19.93
N ALA A 222 -6.23 1.71 -20.18
CA ALA A 222 -6.54 1.23 -21.53
C ALA A 222 -7.56 2.15 -22.23
N LEU A 223 -8.60 2.60 -21.53
CA LEU A 223 -9.59 3.54 -22.06
C LEU A 223 -8.95 4.89 -22.43
N VAL A 224 -8.12 5.45 -21.54
CA VAL A 224 -7.43 6.72 -21.80
C VAL A 224 -6.50 6.58 -23.01
N ALA A 225 -5.71 5.50 -23.08
CA ALA A 225 -4.84 5.23 -24.20
C ALA A 225 -5.62 5.11 -25.54
N MET A 226 -6.77 4.44 -25.51
CA MET A 226 -7.64 4.32 -26.68
C MET A 226 -8.19 5.69 -27.13
N LEU A 227 -8.65 6.51 -26.20
CA LEU A 227 -9.17 7.86 -26.50
C LEU A 227 -8.08 8.75 -27.11
N ILE A 228 -6.85 8.70 -26.59
CA ILE A 228 -5.71 9.44 -27.14
C ILE A 228 -5.37 8.95 -28.55
N ALA A 229 -5.46 7.65 -28.82
CA ALA A 229 -5.15 7.08 -30.14
C ALA A 229 -6.22 7.41 -31.21
N LEU A 230 -7.43 7.79 -30.79
CA LEU A 230 -8.54 8.17 -31.67
C LEU A 230 -8.65 9.68 -31.94
N ALA A 231 -7.94 10.51 -31.14
CA ALA A 231 -7.89 11.97 -31.25
C ALA A 231 -6.79 12.42 -32.19
#